data_3b7d043157ab63cf89ac6b48765fa914
#
_entry.id   3b7d043157ab63cf89ac6b48765fa914
#
_cell.length_a   1.000
_cell.length_b   1.000
_cell.length_c   1.000
_cell.angle_alpha   90.00
_cell.angle_beta   90.00
_cell.angle_gamma   90.00
#
_symmetry.space_group_name_H-M   'P 1'
#
loop_
_entity.id
_entity.type
_entity.pdbx_description
1 polymer ?
#
loop_
_entity_poly.entity_id
_entity_poly.type
_entity_poly.pdbx_seq_one_letter_code
_entity_poly.pdbx_strand_id
1 'polypeptide(L)'
;MAINVRPEKTTLAAVALQAGVSTPTVSKVVNGREDVAPETRARVLAALEQAGYQSPLQRRSATKAGTVVEVVVDVLTAAYTVEVLDGILQYAAKADVEILVSATGPATSSGHTPERRAQRMLDEGRAGMIVVTSAFSEPQLNAFRRRQLPVVVIDPLNPPPADVVSVGATNWAGGKAATEHLLELGHRRIAYIGGIERAECNQARLHGYMAALTAQGVPVDPQYIVSGGRFRRDSGTAGLKALLALDERPTAIFAASDSIALGVLGEAARQGVRIPEDMSLVGFDGTIQGEESVPALTSVSQPLEEMGRTALRSLLRQARGEVLDSRRVELATQVIVRDSTAPPAA
;
A
#
# COMPACT_ATOMS: atom_id res chain seq x y z
N MET A 1 -28.38 -11.52 -48.92
CA MET A 1 -27.03 -12.08 -48.68
C MET A 1 -26.13 -10.93 -48.19
N ALA A 2 -26.05 -10.74 -46.90
CA ALA A 2 -25.29 -9.63 -46.31
C ALA A 2 -23.85 -10.10 -46.06
N ILE A 3 -22.89 -9.49 -46.76
CA ILE A 3 -21.45 -9.77 -46.62
C ILE A 3 -21.00 -9.17 -45.28
N ASN A 4 -20.69 -10.03 -44.33
CA ASN A 4 -20.15 -9.66 -43.02
C ASN A 4 -18.68 -9.31 -43.19
N VAL A 5 -18.39 -8.02 -43.47
CA VAL A 5 -17.03 -7.50 -43.55
C VAL A 5 -16.52 -7.37 -42.11
N ARG A 6 -15.66 -8.29 -41.66
CA ARG A 6 -14.90 -8.13 -40.42
C ARG A 6 -14.03 -6.88 -40.57
N PRO A 7 -14.05 -5.94 -39.60
CA PRO A 7 -13.14 -4.78 -39.65
C PRO A 7 -11.68 -5.27 -39.61
N GLU A 8 -10.89 -4.84 -40.59
CA GLU A 8 -9.45 -5.12 -40.65
C GLU A 8 -8.76 -4.68 -39.34
N LYS A 9 -7.96 -5.57 -38.79
CA LYS A 9 -7.21 -5.29 -37.56
C LYS A 9 -6.16 -4.21 -37.85
N THR A 10 -6.36 -2.99 -37.32
CA THR A 10 -5.39 -1.92 -37.40
C THR A 10 -4.08 -2.39 -36.70
N THR A 11 -2.98 -2.38 -37.45
CA THR A 11 -1.67 -2.85 -36.97
C THR A 11 -0.74 -1.67 -36.67
N LEU A 12 0.27 -1.87 -35.82
CA LEU A 12 1.32 -0.85 -35.57
C LEU A 12 2.03 -0.45 -36.88
N ALA A 13 2.13 -1.35 -37.86
CA ALA A 13 2.69 -1.06 -39.16
C ALA A 13 1.81 -0.09 -39.96
N ALA A 14 0.50 -0.20 -39.92
CA ALA A 14 -0.42 0.73 -40.56
C ALA A 14 -0.33 2.13 -39.93
N VAL A 15 -0.29 2.21 -38.60
CA VAL A 15 -0.09 3.47 -37.87
C VAL A 15 1.28 4.09 -38.17
N ALA A 16 2.34 3.29 -38.28
CA ALA A 16 3.68 3.75 -38.63
C ALA A 16 3.71 4.40 -40.03
N LEU A 17 3.04 3.79 -40.98
CA LEU A 17 2.90 4.32 -42.35
C LEU A 17 2.15 5.68 -42.32
N GLN A 18 1.04 5.74 -41.59
CA GLN A 18 0.21 6.95 -41.48
C GLN A 18 0.96 8.09 -40.75
N ALA A 19 1.71 7.79 -39.70
CA ALA A 19 2.49 8.77 -38.94
C ALA A 19 3.82 9.18 -39.60
N GLY A 20 4.24 8.48 -40.68
CA GLY A 20 5.51 8.71 -41.38
C GLY A 20 6.72 8.38 -40.51
N VAL A 21 6.64 7.29 -39.72
CA VAL A 21 7.71 6.84 -38.81
C VAL A 21 7.90 5.32 -38.91
N SER A 22 8.96 4.79 -38.29
CA SER A 22 9.18 3.36 -38.23
C SER A 22 8.25 2.67 -37.20
N THR A 23 7.91 1.41 -37.40
CA THR A 23 7.12 0.59 -36.44
C THR A 23 7.75 0.57 -35.03
N PRO A 24 9.09 0.47 -34.86
CA PRO A 24 9.71 0.62 -33.55
C PRO A 24 9.45 1.98 -32.89
N THR A 25 9.37 3.08 -33.66
CA THR A 25 9.06 4.42 -33.14
C THR A 25 7.63 4.48 -32.61
N VAL A 26 6.66 3.93 -33.35
CA VAL A 26 5.28 3.80 -32.88
C VAL A 26 5.22 2.98 -31.60
N SER A 27 5.92 1.84 -31.56
CA SER A 27 6.00 0.98 -30.38
C SER A 27 6.58 1.72 -29.16
N LYS A 28 7.59 2.56 -29.34
CA LYS A 28 8.15 3.41 -28.27
C LYS A 28 7.12 4.41 -27.72
N VAL A 29 6.34 5.06 -28.60
CA VAL A 29 5.29 6.00 -28.19
C VAL A 29 4.16 5.29 -27.45
N VAL A 30 3.68 4.17 -27.96
CA VAL A 30 2.65 3.32 -27.33
C VAL A 30 3.09 2.83 -25.95
N ASN A 31 4.39 2.55 -25.79
CA ASN A 31 5.00 2.10 -24.53
C ASN A 31 5.46 3.25 -23.60
N GLY A 32 5.12 4.51 -23.92
CA GLY A 32 5.43 5.67 -23.07
C GLY A 32 6.92 6.04 -22.97
N ARG A 33 7.79 5.51 -23.87
CA ARG A 33 9.23 5.80 -23.87
C ARG A 33 9.51 7.28 -24.11
N GLU A 34 10.32 7.92 -23.27
CA GLU A 34 10.64 9.35 -23.34
C GLU A 34 11.66 9.71 -24.44
N ASP A 35 12.36 8.72 -24.99
CA ASP A 35 13.38 8.88 -26.03
C ASP A 35 12.82 9.15 -27.44
N VAL A 36 11.58 9.66 -27.55
CA VAL A 36 10.93 10.08 -28.80
C VAL A 36 10.65 11.58 -28.76
N ALA A 37 11.13 12.31 -29.79
CA ALA A 37 10.93 13.76 -29.89
C ALA A 37 9.46 14.16 -29.76
N PRO A 38 9.12 15.27 -29.07
CA PRO A 38 7.76 15.69 -28.78
C PRO A 38 6.86 15.79 -30.03
N GLU A 39 7.37 16.35 -31.12
CA GLU A 39 6.64 16.48 -32.40
C GLU A 39 6.33 15.11 -33.01
N THR A 40 7.28 14.19 -32.97
CA THR A 40 7.09 12.82 -33.47
C THR A 40 6.08 12.07 -32.62
N ARG A 41 6.13 12.28 -31.30
CA ARG A 41 5.15 11.72 -30.36
C ARG A 41 3.75 12.23 -30.67
N ALA A 42 3.56 13.52 -30.87
CA ALA A 42 2.26 14.11 -31.20
C ALA A 42 1.68 13.54 -32.50
N ARG A 43 2.49 13.41 -33.58
CA ARG A 43 2.07 12.80 -34.84
C ARG A 43 1.63 11.35 -34.68
N VAL A 44 2.41 10.58 -33.91
CA VAL A 44 2.08 9.16 -33.67
C VAL A 44 0.80 9.03 -32.86
N LEU A 45 0.58 9.85 -31.83
CA LEU A 45 -0.64 9.85 -31.04
C LEU A 45 -1.87 10.19 -31.88
N ALA A 46 -1.78 11.22 -32.75
CA ALA A 46 -2.86 11.58 -33.68
C ALA A 46 -3.17 10.44 -34.68
N ALA A 47 -2.14 9.79 -35.20
CA ALA A 47 -2.32 8.66 -36.11
C ALA A 47 -2.94 7.42 -35.40
N LEU A 48 -2.59 7.16 -34.15
CA LEU A 48 -3.20 6.11 -33.32
C LEU A 48 -4.70 6.36 -33.10
N GLU A 49 -5.05 7.61 -32.79
CA GLU A 49 -6.45 8.02 -32.58
C GLU A 49 -7.27 7.93 -33.87
N GLN A 50 -6.77 8.47 -34.98
CA GLN A 50 -7.44 8.42 -36.29
C GLN A 50 -7.59 6.99 -36.81
N ALA A 51 -6.59 6.13 -36.57
CA ALA A 51 -6.64 4.73 -36.98
C ALA A 51 -7.52 3.87 -36.06
N GLY A 52 -8.09 4.42 -34.99
CA GLY A 52 -8.83 3.68 -33.98
C GLY A 52 -8.01 2.55 -33.38
N TYR A 53 -6.67 2.77 -33.31
CA TYR A 53 -5.78 1.73 -32.77
C TYR A 53 -5.99 1.58 -31.28
N GLN A 54 -6.47 0.43 -30.89
CA GLN A 54 -6.52 0.03 -29.49
C GLN A 54 -5.28 -0.80 -29.17
N SER A 55 -4.55 -0.43 -28.12
CA SER A 55 -3.45 -1.24 -27.60
C SER A 55 -3.96 -2.65 -27.23
N PRO A 56 -3.11 -3.66 -27.16
CA PRO A 56 -3.51 -4.99 -26.68
C PRO A 56 -4.25 -4.96 -25.33
N LEU A 57 -3.92 -4.00 -24.46
CA LEU A 57 -4.61 -3.73 -23.18
C LEU A 57 -6.03 -3.18 -23.43
N GLN A 58 -6.19 -2.17 -24.26
CA GLN A 58 -7.50 -1.57 -24.58
C GLN A 58 -8.45 -2.54 -25.31
N ARG A 59 -7.91 -3.43 -26.16
CA ARG A 59 -8.72 -4.48 -26.81
C ARG A 59 -9.23 -5.54 -25.84
N ARG A 60 -8.48 -5.82 -24.77
CA ARG A 60 -8.87 -6.79 -23.74
C ARG A 60 -9.98 -6.27 -22.83
N SER A 61 -9.97 -4.98 -22.51
CA SER A 61 -11.08 -4.34 -21.78
C SER A 61 -12.39 -4.25 -22.57
N ALA A 62 -12.34 -4.42 -23.90
CA ALA A 62 -13.49 -4.40 -24.77
C ALA A 62 -14.12 -5.80 -25.04
N THR A 63 -13.47 -6.89 -24.64
CA THR A 63 -14.07 -8.23 -24.68
C THR A 63 -14.95 -8.44 -23.45
N LYS A 64 -16.19 -8.85 -23.66
CA LYS A 64 -17.30 -9.03 -22.69
C LYS A 64 -17.12 -10.08 -21.57
N ALA A 65 -15.92 -10.44 -21.20
CA ALA A 65 -15.63 -11.04 -19.89
C ALA A 65 -15.30 -9.91 -18.94
N GLY A 66 -15.92 -9.81 -17.77
CA GLY A 66 -15.72 -8.73 -16.82
C GLY A 66 -14.23 -8.47 -16.56
N THR A 67 -13.86 -7.20 -16.35
CA THR A 67 -12.47 -6.83 -16.05
C THR A 67 -12.05 -7.48 -14.74
N VAL A 68 -11.04 -8.36 -14.74
CA VAL A 68 -10.54 -9.03 -13.53
C VAL A 68 -9.25 -8.34 -13.05
N VAL A 69 -9.19 -7.94 -11.79
CA VAL A 69 -8.00 -7.40 -11.13
C VAL A 69 -7.57 -8.36 -10.03
N GLU A 70 -6.28 -8.69 -9.98
CA GLU A 70 -5.72 -9.50 -8.91
C GLU A 70 -5.26 -8.61 -7.74
N VAL A 71 -5.70 -8.92 -6.52
CA VAL A 71 -5.24 -8.29 -5.29
C VAL A 71 -4.40 -9.30 -4.51
N VAL A 72 -3.15 -8.94 -4.26
CA VAL A 72 -2.18 -9.78 -3.54
C VAL A 72 -1.98 -9.20 -2.15
N VAL A 73 -2.22 -10.01 -1.13
CA VAL A 73 -2.09 -9.60 0.28
C VAL A 73 -1.09 -10.49 1.02
N ASP A 74 -0.47 -9.97 2.07
CA ASP A 74 0.42 -10.77 2.93
C ASP A 74 -0.39 -11.59 3.95
N VAL A 75 -1.33 -10.96 4.65
CA VAL A 75 -2.14 -11.57 5.72
C VAL A 75 -3.61 -11.19 5.56
N LEU A 76 -4.46 -12.16 5.25
CA LEU A 76 -5.91 -11.93 5.10
C LEU A 76 -6.63 -11.64 6.42
N THR A 77 -6.09 -12.11 7.55
CA THR A 77 -6.73 -11.99 8.86
C THR A 77 -6.44 -10.66 9.57
N ALA A 78 -5.62 -9.80 8.99
CA ALA A 78 -5.36 -8.48 9.55
C ALA A 78 -6.51 -7.52 9.21
N ALA A 79 -7.05 -6.80 10.21
CA ALA A 79 -8.11 -5.81 9.99
C ALA A 79 -7.73 -4.75 8.95
N TYR A 80 -6.49 -4.27 8.99
CA TYR A 80 -5.91 -3.41 7.95
C TYR A 80 -6.18 -3.94 6.53
N THR A 81 -5.86 -5.22 6.29
CA THR A 81 -6.05 -5.85 4.97
C THR A 81 -7.52 -5.92 4.59
N VAL A 82 -8.39 -6.26 5.55
CA VAL A 82 -9.83 -6.38 5.31
C VAL A 82 -10.43 -5.02 4.94
N GLU A 83 -10.08 -3.95 5.65
CA GLU A 83 -10.60 -2.61 5.39
C GLU A 83 -10.09 -2.03 4.07
N VAL A 84 -8.83 -2.27 3.71
CA VAL A 84 -8.31 -1.93 2.37
C VAL A 84 -9.05 -2.70 1.27
N LEU A 85 -9.30 -4.00 1.48
CA LEU A 85 -10.06 -4.82 0.53
C LEU A 85 -11.51 -4.34 0.39
N ASP A 86 -12.15 -3.92 1.49
CA ASP A 86 -13.50 -3.38 1.44
C ASP A 86 -13.58 -2.16 0.52
N GLY A 87 -12.63 -1.22 0.65
CA GLY A 87 -12.52 -0.08 -0.26
C GLY A 87 -12.33 -0.47 -1.72
N ILE A 88 -11.51 -1.50 -1.98
CA ILE A 88 -11.31 -2.05 -3.33
C ILE A 88 -12.63 -2.63 -3.86
N LEU A 89 -13.33 -3.46 -3.06
CA LEU A 89 -14.56 -4.12 -3.46
C LEU A 89 -15.70 -3.14 -3.71
N GLN A 90 -15.84 -2.11 -2.85
CA GLN A 90 -16.83 -1.04 -3.05
C GLN A 90 -16.63 -0.30 -4.38
N TYR A 91 -15.37 -0.03 -4.75
CA TYR A 91 -15.09 0.61 -6.04
C TYR A 91 -15.24 -0.36 -7.21
N ALA A 92 -14.83 -1.61 -7.04
CA ALA A 92 -14.95 -2.67 -8.05
C ALA A 92 -16.42 -2.89 -8.47
N ALA A 93 -17.34 -2.94 -7.49
CA ALA A 93 -18.78 -3.07 -7.74
C ALA A 93 -19.34 -1.92 -8.60
N LYS A 94 -18.85 -0.69 -8.40
CA LYS A 94 -19.25 0.49 -9.20
C LYS A 94 -18.63 0.51 -10.60
N ALA A 95 -17.45 -0.11 -10.75
CA ALA A 95 -16.67 -0.10 -11.99
C ALA A 95 -16.89 -1.34 -12.86
N ASP A 96 -17.76 -2.27 -12.44
CA ASP A 96 -18.00 -3.58 -13.09
C ASP A 96 -16.70 -4.40 -13.24
N VAL A 97 -15.96 -4.52 -12.10
CA VAL A 97 -14.66 -5.20 -12.02
C VAL A 97 -14.76 -6.37 -11.04
N GLU A 98 -14.28 -7.54 -11.44
CA GLU A 98 -14.12 -8.70 -10.57
C GLU A 98 -12.78 -8.66 -9.85
N ILE A 99 -12.77 -9.00 -8.56
CA ILE A 99 -11.56 -9.03 -7.75
C ILE A 99 -11.18 -10.48 -7.43
N LEU A 100 -9.97 -10.86 -7.83
CA LEU A 100 -9.35 -12.11 -7.44
C LEU A 100 -8.35 -11.85 -6.31
N VAL A 101 -8.61 -12.37 -5.12
CA VAL A 101 -7.70 -12.22 -3.99
C VAL A 101 -6.74 -13.41 -3.93
N SER A 102 -5.45 -13.13 -3.81
CA SER A 102 -4.39 -14.10 -3.60
C SER A 102 -3.48 -13.68 -2.44
N ALA A 103 -2.92 -14.66 -1.71
CA ALA A 103 -1.99 -14.39 -0.62
C ALA A 103 -0.53 -14.62 -1.05
N THR A 104 0.41 -13.82 -0.49
CA THR A 104 1.84 -14.10 -0.58
C THR A 104 2.22 -15.13 0.48
N GLY A 105 2.94 -16.18 0.09
CA GLY A 105 3.41 -17.16 1.06
C GLY A 105 4.29 -18.23 0.43
N PRO A 106 5.02 -19.04 1.23
CA PRO A 106 5.84 -20.13 0.72
C PRO A 106 5.06 -21.13 -0.14
N ALA A 107 3.78 -21.33 0.19
CA ALA A 107 2.88 -22.23 -0.56
C ALA A 107 2.43 -21.62 -1.90
N THR A 108 2.38 -20.30 -2.02
CA THR A 108 1.96 -19.58 -3.25
C THR A 108 3.15 -19.24 -4.16
N SER A 109 4.37 -19.26 -3.63
CA SER A 109 5.61 -19.13 -4.40
C SER A 109 6.02 -20.44 -5.11
N SER A 110 5.12 -21.42 -5.17
CA SER A 110 5.35 -22.74 -5.76
C SER A 110 5.83 -22.65 -7.23
N GLY A 111 7.14 -22.53 -7.42
CA GLY A 111 7.82 -22.81 -8.69
C GLY A 111 7.51 -21.89 -9.88
N HIS A 112 6.77 -20.81 -9.70
CA HIS A 112 6.43 -19.90 -10.79
C HIS A 112 7.36 -18.69 -10.79
N THR A 113 8.17 -18.55 -11.86
CA THR A 113 8.93 -17.32 -12.07
C THR A 113 8.00 -16.14 -12.25
N PRO A 114 8.47 -14.90 -11.97
CA PRO A 114 7.69 -13.68 -12.21
C PRO A 114 7.14 -13.59 -13.63
N GLU A 115 7.91 -14.06 -14.61
CA GLU A 115 7.53 -14.09 -16.02
C GLU A 115 6.35 -15.02 -16.29
N ARG A 116 6.34 -16.22 -15.68
CA ARG A 116 5.24 -17.17 -15.79
C ARG A 116 3.97 -16.64 -15.15
N ARG A 117 4.09 -15.97 -13.99
CA ARG A 117 2.95 -15.33 -13.33
C ARG A 117 2.36 -14.23 -14.22
N ALA A 118 3.19 -13.31 -14.70
CA ALA A 118 2.75 -12.24 -15.57
C ALA A 118 2.15 -12.78 -16.89
N GLN A 119 2.72 -13.86 -17.46
CA GLN A 119 2.17 -14.49 -18.65
C GLN A 119 0.78 -15.11 -18.37
N ARG A 120 0.63 -15.85 -17.27
CA ARG A 120 -0.65 -16.43 -16.86
C ARG A 120 -1.73 -15.37 -16.68
N MET A 121 -1.39 -14.25 -16.02
CA MET A 121 -2.32 -13.12 -15.86
C MET A 121 -2.81 -12.58 -17.21
N LEU A 122 -1.92 -12.50 -18.21
CA LEU A 122 -2.29 -12.11 -19.56
C LEU A 122 -3.22 -13.14 -20.23
N ASP A 123 -2.87 -14.42 -20.13
CA ASP A 123 -3.63 -15.51 -20.76
C ASP A 123 -5.04 -15.61 -20.16
N GLU A 124 -5.18 -15.31 -18.87
CA GLU A 124 -6.43 -15.26 -18.14
C GLU A 124 -7.18 -13.91 -18.28
N GLY A 125 -6.65 -12.95 -19.04
CA GLY A 125 -7.31 -11.67 -19.31
C GLY A 125 -7.34 -10.70 -18.12
N ARG A 126 -6.46 -10.87 -17.10
CA ARG A 126 -6.42 -9.96 -15.96
C ARG A 126 -5.90 -8.58 -16.37
N ALA A 127 -6.53 -7.53 -15.86
CA ALA A 127 -6.23 -6.14 -16.21
C ALA A 127 -4.97 -5.60 -15.52
N GLY A 128 -4.57 -6.20 -14.39
CA GLY A 128 -3.42 -5.78 -13.59
C GLY A 128 -3.47 -6.32 -12.17
N MET A 129 -2.58 -5.82 -11.31
CA MET A 129 -2.40 -6.32 -9.96
C MET A 129 -2.27 -5.19 -8.94
N ILE A 130 -2.99 -5.30 -7.83
CA ILE A 130 -2.76 -4.49 -6.63
C ILE A 130 -2.03 -5.35 -5.61
N VAL A 131 -1.03 -4.78 -4.95
CA VAL A 131 -0.22 -5.49 -3.95
C VAL A 131 -0.28 -4.72 -2.64
N VAL A 132 -0.70 -5.39 -1.58
CA VAL A 132 -0.88 -4.78 -0.26
C VAL A 132 0.22 -5.27 0.67
N THR A 133 0.93 -4.32 1.30
CA THR A 133 1.94 -4.55 2.37
C THR A 133 2.93 -5.67 2.03
N SER A 134 3.45 -5.68 0.81
CA SER A 134 4.40 -6.69 0.36
C SER A 134 5.62 -6.07 -0.32
N ALA A 135 6.74 -6.78 -0.29
CA ALA A 135 7.94 -6.39 -1.02
C ALA A 135 7.89 -6.92 -2.45
N PHE A 136 8.29 -6.08 -3.40
CA PHE A 136 8.49 -6.49 -4.79
C PHE A 136 9.93 -6.27 -5.21
N SER A 137 10.52 -7.30 -5.80
CA SER A 137 11.84 -7.18 -6.38
C SER A 137 11.78 -6.56 -7.78
N GLU A 138 12.84 -5.89 -8.17
CA GLU A 138 12.96 -5.30 -9.51
C GLU A 138 12.74 -6.32 -10.65
N PRO A 139 13.24 -7.58 -10.59
CA PRO A 139 12.93 -8.59 -11.59
C PRO A 139 11.42 -8.90 -11.70
N GLN A 140 10.69 -8.91 -10.54
CA GLN A 140 9.25 -9.12 -10.54
C GLN A 140 8.52 -7.98 -11.25
N LEU A 141 8.82 -6.74 -10.91
CA LEU A 141 8.22 -5.57 -11.56
C LEU A 141 8.53 -5.53 -13.07
N ASN A 142 9.76 -5.86 -13.46
CA ASN A 142 10.16 -5.90 -14.87
C ASN A 142 9.39 -6.96 -15.68
N ALA A 143 9.05 -8.09 -15.07
CA ALA A 143 8.24 -9.11 -15.73
C ALA A 143 6.82 -8.59 -16.09
N PHE A 144 6.23 -7.79 -15.23
CA PHE A 144 4.92 -7.14 -15.47
C PHE A 144 5.03 -5.98 -16.46
N ARG A 145 6.06 -5.12 -16.32
CA ARG A 145 6.31 -4.00 -17.26
C ARG A 145 6.44 -4.46 -18.70
N ARG A 146 7.25 -5.50 -18.96
CA ARG A 146 7.45 -6.04 -20.31
C ARG A 146 6.15 -6.50 -20.98
N ARG A 147 5.14 -6.80 -20.17
CA ARG A 147 3.82 -7.26 -20.62
C ARG A 147 2.74 -6.18 -20.53
N GLN A 148 3.15 -4.96 -20.17
CA GLN A 148 2.22 -3.84 -20.00
C GLN A 148 1.10 -4.13 -19.01
N LEU A 149 1.36 -4.96 -17.99
CA LEU A 149 0.45 -5.22 -16.89
C LEU A 149 0.69 -4.19 -15.79
N PRO A 150 -0.25 -3.30 -15.51
CA PRO A 150 -0.11 -2.33 -14.43
C PRO A 150 -0.03 -3.02 -13.07
N VAL A 151 0.85 -2.49 -12.22
CA VAL A 151 0.99 -2.88 -10.82
C VAL A 151 0.85 -1.63 -9.97
N VAL A 152 -0.03 -1.68 -8.99
CA VAL A 152 -0.19 -0.64 -7.96
C VAL A 152 0.15 -1.25 -6.61
N VAL A 153 0.92 -0.55 -5.78
CA VAL A 153 1.29 -1.02 -4.45
C VAL A 153 0.63 -0.16 -3.37
N ILE A 154 0.15 -0.80 -2.31
CA ILE A 154 -0.39 -0.13 -1.12
C ILE A 154 0.55 -0.43 0.04
N ASP A 155 1.05 0.61 0.72
CA ASP A 155 2.02 0.55 1.83
C ASP A 155 3.14 -0.47 1.56
N PRO A 156 3.98 -0.25 0.53
CA PRO A 156 5.03 -1.20 0.16
C PRO A 156 6.07 -1.35 1.28
N LEU A 157 6.59 -2.57 1.44
CA LEU A 157 7.66 -2.83 2.43
C LEU A 157 9.01 -2.29 2.01
N ASN A 158 9.22 -2.04 0.72
CA ASN A 158 10.43 -1.41 0.17
C ASN A 158 10.02 -0.28 -0.78
N PRO A 159 10.83 0.80 -0.89
CA PRO A 159 10.54 1.90 -1.79
C PRO A 159 10.30 1.39 -3.22
N PRO A 160 9.12 1.66 -3.81
CA PRO A 160 8.85 1.24 -5.17
C PRO A 160 9.64 2.11 -6.15
N PRO A 161 10.04 1.57 -7.33
CA PRO A 161 10.62 2.38 -8.40
C PRO A 161 9.70 3.54 -8.79
N ALA A 162 10.30 4.63 -9.30
CA ALA A 162 9.58 5.88 -9.59
C ALA A 162 8.44 5.75 -10.62
N ASP A 163 8.44 4.70 -11.43
CA ASP A 163 7.42 4.41 -12.43
C ASP A 163 6.28 3.51 -11.92
N VAL A 164 6.40 2.95 -10.72
CA VAL A 164 5.34 2.16 -10.06
C VAL A 164 4.43 3.08 -9.25
N VAL A 165 3.13 2.93 -9.44
CA VAL A 165 2.16 3.68 -8.64
C VAL A 165 2.07 3.11 -7.24
N SER A 166 2.22 3.99 -6.25
CA SER A 166 2.05 3.66 -4.83
C SER A 166 0.98 4.52 -4.18
N VAL A 167 0.20 3.88 -3.33
CA VAL A 167 -0.77 4.53 -2.45
C VAL A 167 -0.39 4.21 -1.01
N GLY A 168 -0.29 5.23 -0.19
CA GLY A 168 0.03 5.09 1.23
C GLY A 168 -0.65 6.17 2.04
N ALA A 169 -0.28 6.27 3.30
CA ALA A 169 -0.71 7.34 4.19
C ALA A 169 0.48 8.19 4.64
N THR A 170 0.20 9.35 5.25
CA THR A 170 1.21 10.26 5.79
C THR A 170 1.87 9.68 7.05
N ASN A 171 2.61 8.57 6.87
CA ASN A 171 3.17 7.74 7.95
C ASN A 171 4.07 8.54 8.90
N TRP A 172 4.93 9.42 8.38
CA TRP A 172 5.81 10.25 9.20
C TRP A 172 5.00 11.25 10.05
N ALA A 173 4.04 11.94 9.42
CA ALA A 173 3.20 12.90 10.13
C ALA A 173 2.33 12.22 11.19
N GLY A 174 1.79 11.04 10.88
CA GLY A 174 1.03 10.23 11.83
C GLY A 174 1.87 9.76 13.02
N GLY A 175 3.10 9.27 12.78
CA GLY A 175 4.02 8.87 13.85
C GLY A 175 4.41 10.04 14.74
N LYS A 176 4.62 11.23 14.15
CA LYS A 176 4.86 12.48 14.89
C LYS A 176 3.63 12.83 15.75
N ALA A 177 2.44 12.86 15.18
CA ALA A 177 1.21 13.22 15.90
C ALA A 177 0.86 12.25 17.04
N ALA A 178 1.04 10.93 16.85
CA ALA A 178 0.89 9.95 17.91
C ALA A 178 1.79 10.25 19.13
N THR A 179 3.03 10.61 18.86
CA THR A 179 4.02 10.89 19.90
C THR A 179 3.76 12.26 20.55
N GLU A 180 3.37 13.27 19.78
CA GLU A 180 2.98 14.59 20.29
C GLU A 180 1.78 14.46 21.24
N HIS A 181 0.76 13.66 20.91
CA HIS A 181 -0.35 13.38 21.80
C HIS A 181 0.10 12.84 23.18
N LEU A 182 1.04 11.91 23.20
CA LEU A 182 1.59 11.38 24.46
C LEU A 182 2.42 12.42 25.21
N LEU A 183 3.18 13.24 24.50
CA LEU A 183 3.97 14.34 25.10
C LEU A 183 3.07 15.44 25.69
N GLU A 184 1.95 15.76 25.05
CA GLU A 184 0.94 16.72 25.54
C GLU A 184 0.24 16.22 26.81
N LEU A 185 0.05 14.89 26.94
CA LEU A 185 -0.44 14.28 28.18
C LEU A 185 0.58 14.31 29.33
N GLY A 186 1.84 14.69 29.06
CA GLY A 186 2.90 14.81 30.05
C GLY A 186 3.90 13.65 30.09
N HIS A 187 3.74 12.63 29.23
CA HIS A 187 4.71 11.55 29.16
C HIS A 187 6.06 12.03 28.65
N ARG A 188 7.14 11.47 29.22
CA ARG A 188 8.53 11.75 28.81
C ARG A 188 9.31 10.46 28.54
N ARG A 189 8.91 9.33 29.18
CA ARG A 189 9.43 7.99 28.88
C ARG A 189 8.42 7.28 27.99
N ILE A 190 8.57 7.48 26.68
CA ILE A 190 7.68 6.95 25.65
C ILE A 190 8.46 5.90 24.85
N ALA A 191 7.95 4.68 24.76
CA ALA A 191 8.55 3.64 23.96
C ALA A 191 7.87 3.53 22.58
N TYR A 192 8.62 3.00 21.61
CA TYR A 192 8.15 2.64 20.29
C TYR A 192 8.25 1.13 20.10
N ILE A 193 7.14 0.48 19.69
CA ILE A 193 7.15 -0.92 19.28
C ILE A 193 6.84 -0.98 17.79
N GLY A 194 7.86 -1.28 16.97
CA GLY A 194 7.80 -1.34 15.53
C GLY A 194 7.48 -2.73 14.97
N GLY A 195 7.23 -2.74 13.66
CA GLY A 195 7.09 -3.96 12.87
C GLY A 195 8.38 -4.35 12.15
N ILE A 196 8.28 -4.70 10.86
CA ILE A 196 9.42 -5.03 10.01
C ILE A 196 10.35 -3.82 9.93
N GLU A 197 11.56 -3.97 10.44
CA GLU A 197 12.52 -2.87 10.62
C GLU A 197 12.73 -2.05 9.34
N ARG A 198 12.91 -2.73 8.19
CA ARG A 198 13.19 -2.08 6.90
C ARG A 198 11.95 -1.62 6.13
N ALA A 199 10.74 -1.89 6.66
CA ALA A 199 9.53 -1.44 5.99
C ALA A 199 9.46 0.10 5.96
N GLU A 200 9.18 0.68 4.78
CA GLU A 200 9.16 2.14 4.58
C GLU A 200 8.17 2.82 5.56
N CYS A 201 6.98 2.25 5.72
CA CYS A 201 5.99 2.76 6.67
C CYS A 201 6.49 2.70 8.13
N ASN A 202 7.20 1.62 8.54
CA ASN A 202 7.77 1.52 9.88
C ASN A 202 8.85 2.58 10.12
N GLN A 203 9.75 2.76 9.17
CA GLN A 203 10.80 3.77 9.25
C GLN A 203 10.22 5.19 9.32
N ALA A 204 9.21 5.49 8.51
CA ALA A 204 8.55 6.78 8.52
C ALA A 204 7.88 7.06 9.88
N ARG A 205 7.15 6.09 10.44
CA ARG A 205 6.50 6.20 11.76
C ARG A 205 7.53 6.39 12.87
N LEU A 206 8.63 5.61 12.87
CA LEU A 206 9.73 5.74 13.82
C LEU A 206 10.41 7.11 13.74
N HIS A 207 10.70 7.59 12.52
CA HIS A 207 11.29 8.91 12.35
C HIS A 207 10.35 10.04 12.79
N GLY A 208 9.04 9.88 12.61
CA GLY A 208 8.03 10.81 13.15
C GLY A 208 8.06 10.84 14.69
N TYR A 209 8.11 9.67 15.33
CA TYR A 209 8.27 9.53 16.78
C TYR A 209 9.54 10.23 17.27
N MET A 210 10.68 9.96 16.66
CA MET A 210 11.96 10.60 17.05
C MET A 210 11.91 12.13 16.87
N ALA A 211 11.29 12.61 15.79
CA ALA A 211 11.14 14.03 15.53
C ALA A 211 10.29 14.73 16.59
N ALA A 212 9.20 14.11 17.05
CA ALA A 212 8.36 14.67 18.12
C ALA A 212 9.12 14.78 19.45
N LEU A 213 9.84 13.71 19.86
CA LEU A 213 10.66 13.73 21.06
C LEU A 213 11.72 14.82 21.00
N THR A 214 12.47 14.88 19.90
CA THR A 214 13.53 15.86 19.68
C THR A 214 13.00 17.30 19.74
N ALA A 215 11.85 17.56 19.14
CA ALA A 215 11.23 18.89 19.14
C ALA A 215 10.84 19.37 20.55
N GLN A 216 10.57 18.45 21.46
CA GLN A 216 10.24 18.73 22.87
C GLN A 216 11.46 18.60 23.81
N GLY A 217 12.68 18.42 23.28
CA GLY A 217 13.91 18.28 24.07
C GLY A 217 13.96 16.96 24.85
N VAL A 218 13.16 15.97 24.53
CA VAL A 218 13.18 14.65 25.15
C VAL A 218 14.21 13.78 24.43
N PRO A 219 15.21 13.21 25.12
CA PRO A 219 16.19 12.34 24.51
C PRO A 219 15.53 11.08 23.90
N VAL A 220 16.00 10.70 22.71
CA VAL A 220 15.62 9.41 22.11
C VAL A 220 16.49 8.32 22.75
N ASP A 221 15.89 7.49 23.60
CA ASP A 221 16.59 6.38 24.25
C ASP A 221 16.44 5.11 23.37
N PRO A 222 17.55 4.54 22.88
CA PRO A 222 17.51 3.31 22.09
C PRO A 222 16.87 2.11 22.82
N GLN A 223 16.88 2.07 24.16
CA GLN A 223 16.25 1.01 24.94
C GLN A 223 14.72 1.00 24.81
N TYR A 224 14.14 2.16 24.49
CA TYR A 224 12.68 2.28 24.26
C TYR A 224 12.28 2.01 22.82
N ILE A 225 13.20 1.66 21.93
CA ILE A 225 12.89 1.32 20.54
C ILE A 225 13.00 -0.18 20.33
N VAL A 226 11.85 -0.85 20.22
CA VAL A 226 11.76 -2.30 19.94
C VAL A 226 11.28 -2.47 18.52
N SER A 227 12.10 -3.05 17.64
CA SER A 227 11.81 -3.30 16.23
C SER A 227 12.28 -4.69 15.79
N GLY A 228 11.96 -5.10 14.57
CA GLY A 228 12.44 -6.34 13.97
C GLY A 228 11.41 -7.46 13.92
N GLY A 229 10.23 -7.26 14.52
CA GLY A 229 9.09 -8.17 14.38
C GLY A 229 8.31 -7.97 13.08
N ARG A 230 7.09 -8.47 13.04
CA ARG A 230 6.11 -8.18 11.98
C ARG A 230 5.02 -7.24 12.50
N PHE A 231 4.16 -6.71 11.64
CA PHE A 231 2.97 -5.96 12.05
C PHE A 231 1.89 -6.91 12.57
N ARG A 232 2.18 -7.58 13.72
CA ARG A 232 1.34 -8.65 14.29
C ARG A 232 1.33 -8.56 15.81
N ARG A 233 0.35 -9.24 16.42
CA ARG A 233 0.17 -9.28 17.89
C ARG A 233 1.39 -9.87 18.63
N ASP A 234 2.08 -10.84 18.06
CA ASP A 234 3.27 -11.45 18.66
C ASP A 234 4.41 -10.44 18.87
N SER A 235 4.57 -9.48 17.95
CA SER A 235 5.55 -8.39 18.10
C SER A 235 5.20 -7.45 19.27
N GLY A 236 3.91 -7.13 19.45
CA GLY A 236 3.46 -6.33 20.60
C GLY A 236 3.66 -7.07 21.93
N THR A 237 3.34 -8.36 21.96
CA THR A 237 3.57 -9.24 23.13
C THR A 237 5.06 -9.29 23.51
N ALA A 238 5.94 -9.52 22.54
CA ALA A 238 7.38 -9.58 22.79
C ALA A 238 7.95 -8.20 23.18
N GLY A 239 7.48 -7.14 22.50
CA GLY A 239 7.90 -5.76 22.78
C GLY A 239 7.56 -5.33 24.18
N LEU A 240 6.33 -5.56 24.66
CA LEU A 240 5.96 -5.20 26.03
C LEU A 240 6.80 -5.97 27.06
N LYS A 241 7.04 -7.28 26.86
CA LYS A 241 7.91 -8.06 27.76
C LYS A 241 9.31 -7.47 27.88
N ALA A 242 9.89 -7.07 26.75
CA ALA A 242 11.21 -6.44 26.74
C ALA A 242 11.21 -5.11 27.50
N LEU A 243 10.19 -4.26 27.27
CA LEU A 243 10.07 -2.96 27.95
C LEU A 243 9.80 -3.08 29.46
N LEU A 244 9.04 -4.09 29.90
CA LEU A 244 8.80 -4.34 31.33
C LEU A 244 10.03 -4.88 32.08
N ALA A 245 11.01 -5.42 31.36
CA ALA A 245 12.27 -5.90 31.95
C ALA A 245 13.31 -4.78 32.16
N LEU A 246 13.05 -3.57 31.68
CA LEU A 246 13.93 -2.41 31.92
C LEU A 246 13.82 -1.91 33.35
N ASP A 247 14.93 -1.43 33.90
CA ASP A 247 14.96 -0.80 35.24
C ASP A 247 14.08 0.47 35.28
N GLU A 248 14.18 1.31 34.25
CA GLU A 248 13.28 2.44 34.01
C GLU A 248 12.25 2.11 32.93
N ARG A 249 11.05 1.76 33.36
CA ARG A 249 9.96 1.42 32.45
C ARG A 249 9.40 2.66 31.75
N PRO A 250 8.99 2.56 30.48
CA PRO A 250 8.25 3.63 29.84
C PRO A 250 6.88 3.80 30.51
N THR A 251 6.35 5.01 30.46
CA THR A 251 4.99 5.34 30.94
C THR A 251 3.97 5.35 29.80
N ALA A 252 4.43 5.30 28.55
CA ALA A 252 3.60 5.24 27.37
C ALA A 252 4.28 4.45 26.26
N ILE A 253 3.48 3.88 25.38
CA ILE A 253 3.93 3.14 24.21
C ILE A 253 3.22 3.69 22.96
N PHE A 254 4.01 3.99 21.92
CA PHE A 254 3.51 4.10 20.57
C PHE A 254 3.77 2.79 19.82
N ALA A 255 2.73 2.03 19.53
CA ALA A 255 2.76 0.81 18.73
C ALA A 255 2.55 1.14 17.26
N ALA A 256 3.44 0.68 16.39
CA ALA A 256 3.45 1.03 14.97
C ALA A 256 2.29 0.45 14.15
N SER A 257 1.38 -0.30 14.75
CA SER A 257 0.10 -0.73 14.16
C SER A 257 -0.88 -1.14 15.27
N ASP A 258 -2.17 -1.12 14.97
CA ASP A 258 -3.19 -1.61 15.89
C ASP A 258 -3.01 -3.11 16.21
N SER A 259 -2.57 -3.90 15.24
CA SER A 259 -2.25 -5.31 15.48
C SER A 259 -1.15 -5.48 16.53
N ILE A 260 -0.12 -4.64 16.53
CA ILE A 260 0.94 -4.62 17.56
C ILE A 260 0.33 -4.15 18.89
N ALA A 261 -0.45 -3.06 18.88
CA ALA A 261 -1.10 -2.51 20.07
C ALA A 261 -2.00 -3.55 20.76
N LEU A 262 -2.78 -4.30 20.01
CA LEU A 262 -3.61 -5.38 20.53
C LEU A 262 -2.77 -6.52 21.16
N GLY A 263 -1.56 -6.72 20.67
CA GLY A 263 -0.57 -7.62 21.30
C GLY A 263 -0.08 -7.08 22.64
N VAL A 264 0.16 -5.76 22.73
CA VAL A 264 0.50 -5.05 23.98
C VAL A 264 -0.63 -5.17 24.98
N LEU A 265 -1.89 -4.86 24.57
CA LEU A 265 -3.07 -4.98 25.46
C LEU A 265 -3.21 -6.41 26.03
N GLY A 266 -3.11 -7.43 25.17
CA GLY A 266 -3.20 -8.81 25.60
C GLY A 266 -2.08 -9.22 26.56
N GLU A 267 -0.86 -8.75 26.41
CA GLU A 267 0.24 -9.02 27.31
C GLU A 267 0.15 -8.20 28.61
N ALA A 268 -0.25 -6.93 28.52
CA ALA A 268 -0.47 -6.07 29.67
C ALA A 268 -1.47 -6.71 30.65
N ALA A 269 -2.60 -7.21 30.15
CA ALA A 269 -3.59 -7.93 30.95
C ALA A 269 -3.00 -9.18 31.63
N ARG A 270 -2.13 -9.92 30.96
CA ARG A 270 -1.44 -11.11 31.55
C ARG A 270 -0.44 -10.72 32.63
N GLN A 271 0.20 -9.57 32.52
CA GLN A 271 1.21 -9.06 33.46
C GLN A 271 0.61 -8.19 34.57
N GLY A 272 -0.70 -7.97 34.56
CA GLY A 272 -1.38 -7.09 35.52
C GLY A 272 -1.07 -5.59 35.35
N VAL A 273 -0.60 -5.19 34.17
CA VAL A 273 -0.40 -3.78 33.80
C VAL A 273 -1.71 -3.21 33.27
N ARG A 274 -2.18 -2.14 33.91
CA ARG A 274 -3.42 -1.48 33.50
C ARG A 274 -3.15 -0.42 32.44
N ILE A 275 -3.93 -0.45 31.40
CA ILE A 275 -3.94 0.56 30.33
C ILE A 275 -5.30 1.25 30.39
N PRO A 276 -5.36 2.59 30.60
CA PRO A 276 -4.22 3.54 30.55
C PRO A 276 -3.53 3.85 31.89
N GLU A 277 -4.01 3.36 33.04
CA GLU A 277 -3.64 3.87 34.38
C GLU A 277 -2.16 3.71 34.71
N ASP A 278 -1.55 2.58 34.38
CA ASP A 278 -0.13 2.30 34.63
C ASP A 278 0.74 2.65 33.39
N MET A 279 0.14 2.62 32.19
CA MET A 279 0.86 2.85 30.94
C MET A 279 -0.12 3.24 29.83
N SER A 280 0.09 4.37 29.18
CA SER A 280 -0.67 4.79 28.00
C SER A 280 -0.25 4.02 26.74
N LEU A 281 -1.20 3.80 25.83
CA LEU A 281 -0.95 3.08 24.57
C LEU A 281 -1.61 3.81 23.41
N VAL A 282 -0.83 4.09 22.35
CA VAL A 282 -1.31 4.58 21.06
C VAL A 282 -0.99 3.56 19.98
N GLY A 283 -1.96 3.27 19.11
CA GLY A 283 -1.84 2.43 17.94
C GLY A 283 -1.62 3.24 16.65
N PHE A 284 -1.65 2.53 15.53
CA PHE A 284 -1.64 3.06 14.18
C PHE A 284 -2.48 2.15 13.30
N ASP A 285 -3.23 2.65 12.38
CA ASP A 285 -4.13 2.14 11.36
C ASP A 285 -5.57 2.63 11.58
N GLY A 286 -6.04 2.71 12.85
CA GLY A 286 -7.40 3.14 13.20
C GLY A 286 -8.47 2.09 12.89
N THR A 287 -8.10 0.82 12.99
CA THR A 287 -8.96 -0.32 12.62
C THR A 287 -10.13 -0.54 13.57
N ILE A 288 -11.19 -1.19 13.08
CA ILE A 288 -12.34 -1.58 13.89
C ILE A 288 -11.94 -2.45 15.10
N GLN A 289 -10.95 -3.32 14.95
CA GLN A 289 -10.46 -4.15 16.08
C GLN A 289 -9.81 -3.31 17.18
N GLY A 290 -9.17 -2.20 16.84
CA GLY A 290 -8.64 -1.23 17.82
C GLY A 290 -9.77 -0.45 18.49
N GLU A 291 -10.77 -0.05 17.74
CA GLU A 291 -11.94 0.65 18.26
C GLU A 291 -12.75 -0.21 19.25
N GLU A 292 -12.97 -1.48 18.92
CA GLU A 292 -13.72 -2.44 19.74
C GLU A 292 -12.89 -3.09 20.85
N SER A 293 -11.60 -2.73 21.00
CA SER A 293 -10.76 -3.26 22.08
C SER A 293 -11.15 -2.70 23.45
N VAL A 294 -10.69 -3.37 24.52
CA VAL A 294 -10.90 -2.89 25.90
C VAL A 294 -9.54 -2.77 26.59
N PRO A 295 -9.12 -1.50 26.93
CA PRO A 295 -9.76 -0.23 26.59
C PRO A 295 -9.80 0.01 25.08
N ALA A 296 -10.73 0.88 24.60
CA ALA A 296 -10.79 1.29 23.21
C ALA A 296 -9.50 2.04 22.82
N LEU A 297 -8.86 1.62 21.74
CA LEU A 297 -7.51 2.04 21.38
C LEU A 297 -7.48 3.45 20.77
N THR A 298 -6.79 4.37 21.42
CA THR A 298 -6.32 5.61 20.79
C THR A 298 -5.37 5.24 19.65
N SER A 299 -5.66 5.67 18.43
CA SER A 299 -4.90 5.24 17.25
C SER A 299 -4.79 6.35 16.22
N VAL A 300 -3.70 6.32 15.44
CA VAL A 300 -3.58 7.11 14.21
C VAL A 300 -4.38 6.43 13.12
N SER A 301 -5.52 7.01 12.77
CA SER A 301 -6.38 6.49 11.71
C SER A 301 -5.81 6.78 10.33
N GLN A 302 -5.74 5.75 9.50
CA GLN A 302 -5.52 5.83 8.07
C GLN A 302 -6.86 5.70 7.34
N PRO A 303 -7.07 6.37 6.20
CA PRO A 303 -8.28 6.20 5.40
C PRO A 303 -8.17 4.92 4.54
N LEU A 304 -8.18 3.74 5.17
CA LEU A 304 -7.86 2.45 4.57
C LEU A 304 -8.74 2.10 3.36
N GLU A 305 -10.05 2.32 3.48
CA GLU A 305 -10.95 2.11 2.34
C GLU A 305 -10.63 3.05 1.17
N GLU A 306 -10.30 4.34 1.42
CA GLU A 306 -9.96 5.28 0.35
C GLU A 306 -8.60 4.93 -0.27
N MET A 307 -7.67 4.37 0.49
CA MET A 307 -6.43 3.80 -0.07
C MET A 307 -6.76 2.69 -1.06
N GLY A 308 -7.65 1.77 -0.70
CA GLY A 308 -8.13 0.70 -1.57
C GLY A 308 -8.82 1.23 -2.83
N ARG A 309 -9.77 2.16 -2.68
CA ARG A 309 -10.47 2.83 -3.80
C ARG A 309 -9.50 3.54 -4.74
N THR A 310 -8.55 4.27 -4.18
CA THR A 310 -7.54 5.02 -4.95
C THR A 310 -6.61 4.10 -5.72
N ALA A 311 -6.20 2.98 -5.12
CA ALA A 311 -5.36 1.98 -5.79
C ALA A 311 -6.06 1.35 -6.99
N LEU A 312 -7.30 0.89 -6.83
CA LEU A 312 -8.05 0.28 -7.93
C LEU A 312 -8.35 1.31 -9.03
N ARG A 313 -8.76 2.53 -8.69
CA ARG A 313 -8.97 3.61 -9.64
C ARG A 313 -7.71 3.90 -10.46
N SER A 314 -6.56 3.98 -9.79
CA SER A 314 -5.27 4.23 -10.45
C SER A 314 -4.86 3.09 -11.37
N LEU A 315 -5.07 1.85 -10.96
CA LEU A 315 -4.80 0.66 -11.79
C LEU A 315 -5.66 0.65 -13.06
N LEU A 316 -6.96 0.91 -12.94
CA LEU A 316 -7.87 0.93 -14.08
C LEU A 316 -7.56 2.07 -15.06
N ARG A 317 -7.17 3.25 -14.56
CA ARG A 317 -6.68 4.36 -15.41
C ARG A 317 -5.42 3.95 -16.18
N GLN A 318 -4.45 3.31 -15.52
CA GLN A 318 -3.25 2.79 -16.19
C GLN A 318 -3.58 1.70 -17.24
N ALA A 319 -4.51 0.79 -16.92
CA ALA A 319 -4.93 -0.25 -17.85
C ALA A 319 -5.56 0.32 -19.13
N ARG A 320 -6.18 1.50 -19.05
CA ARG A 320 -6.71 2.26 -20.20
C ARG A 320 -5.65 3.09 -20.93
N GLY A 321 -4.41 3.13 -20.41
CA GLY A 321 -3.33 3.96 -20.96
C GLY A 321 -3.44 5.45 -20.61
N GLU A 322 -4.25 5.80 -19.59
CA GLU A 322 -4.37 7.17 -19.13
C GLU A 322 -3.12 7.61 -18.35
N VAL A 323 -2.75 8.87 -18.50
CA VAL A 323 -1.68 9.47 -17.70
C VAL A 323 -2.24 9.78 -16.31
N LEU A 324 -1.50 9.40 -15.28
CA LEU A 324 -1.83 9.72 -13.90
C LEU A 324 -1.19 11.04 -13.49
N ASP A 325 -1.90 11.82 -12.68
CA ASP A 325 -1.43 13.10 -12.15
C ASP A 325 -0.24 12.94 -11.18
N SER A 326 -0.24 11.85 -10.43
CA SER A 326 0.85 11.44 -9.54
C SER A 326 0.99 9.92 -9.53
N ARG A 327 2.22 9.46 -9.34
CA ARG A 327 2.51 8.03 -9.11
C ARG A 327 2.71 7.70 -7.63
N ARG A 328 2.90 8.71 -6.78
CA ARG A 328 2.87 8.57 -5.33
C ARG A 328 1.70 9.36 -4.76
N VAL A 329 0.82 8.65 -4.07
CA VAL A 329 -0.34 9.23 -3.39
C VAL A 329 -0.23 8.90 -1.92
N GLU A 330 -0.16 9.91 -1.08
CA GLU A 330 -0.22 9.79 0.37
C GLU A 330 -1.50 10.45 0.88
N LEU A 331 -2.31 9.67 1.60
CA LEU A 331 -3.56 10.14 2.19
C LEU A 331 -3.31 10.59 3.63
N ALA A 332 -4.01 11.62 4.06
CA ALA A 332 -3.83 12.22 5.37
C ALA A 332 -4.25 11.25 6.49
N THR A 333 -3.47 11.24 7.57
CA THR A 333 -3.76 10.53 8.82
C THR A 333 -4.21 11.51 9.89
N GLN A 334 -4.94 11.02 10.91
CA GLN A 334 -5.31 11.79 12.09
C GLN A 334 -5.31 10.93 13.35
N VAL A 335 -4.99 11.50 14.51
CA VAL A 335 -5.11 10.81 15.79
C VAL A 335 -6.58 10.78 16.22
N ILE A 336 -7.10 9.60 16.50
CA ILE A 336 -8.42 9.39 17.11
C ILE A 336 -8.20 9.00 18.57
N VAL A 337 -8.48 9.93 19.46
CA VAL A 337 -8.33 9.72 20.91
C VAL A 337 -9.51 8.89 21.43
N ARG A 338 -9.17 7.82 22.16
CA ARG A 338 -10.12 6.92 22.85
C ARG A 338 -9.67 6.68 24.29
N ASP A 339 -9.85 5.47 24.82
CA ASP A 339 -9.72 5.17 26.25
C ASP A 339 -8.32 4.68 26.67
N SER A 340 -7.42 4.40 25.74
CA SER A 340 -6.09 3.76 26.02
C SER A 340 -4.98 4.75 26.39
N THR A 341 -5.29 6.04 26.54
CA THR A 341 -4.31 7.07 26.91
C THR A 341 -4.83 7.97 28.06
N ALA A 342 -3.95 8.27 29.00
CA ALA A 342 -4.18 9.18 30.13
C ALA A 342 -2.87 9.88 30.52
N PRO A 343 -2.88 10.96 31.32
CA PRO A 343 -1.66 11.49 31.91
C PRO A 343 -0.89 10.42 32.71
N PRO A 344 0.45 10.49 32.75
CA PRO A 344 1.25 9.54 33.53
C PRO A 344 0.86 9.60 35.03
N ALA A 345 0.86 8.42 35.68
CA ALA A 345 0.69 8.36 37.11
C ALA A 345 1.80 9.23 37.82
N ALA A 346 1.41 9.94 38.85
CA ALA A 346 2.27 10.85 39.61
C ALA A 346 3.41 10.11 40.31
#